data_79fc81c39e7581f4832372a2909630b2
#
_entry.id   79fc81c39e7581f4832372a2909630b2
#
_cell.length_a   1.000
_cell.length_b   1.000
_cell.length_c   1.000
_cell.angle_alpha   90.00
_cell.angle_beta   90.00
_cell.angle_gamma   90.00
#
_symmetry.space_group_name_H-M   'P 1'
#
loop_
_entity.id
_entity.type
_entity.pdbx_description
1 polymer ?
#
loop_
_entity_poly.entity_id
_entity_poly.type
_entity_poly.pdbx_seq_one_letter_code
_entity_poly.pdbx_strand_id
1 'polypeptide(L)'
;MTAAVPASGRTSRAHRLRGLAGVGLLATLAAMLATTVVAALARAAGVDFAVPAGGETIPIPGFAVVTGVFSVVGIVIAAALLLWSTRPAARWVWTAVALTAISLVAPLLCGGTAATVTALVGLHLVPAAVMIPALRWSLRAE
;
A
#
# COMPACT_ATOMS: atom_id res chain seq x y z
N MET A 1 42.62 6.24 21.13
CA MET A 1 42.24 4.96 20.48
C MET A 1 40.84 5.12 19.92
N THR A 2 40.71 5.48 18.62
CA THR A 2 39.44 5.58 17.92
C THR A 2 39.11 4.18 17.38
N ALA A 3 38.14 3.53 18.03
CA ALA A 3 37.65 2.25 17.57
C ALA A 3 36.90 2.48 16.25
N ALA A 4 37.45 2.00 15.13
CA ALA A 4 36.78 1.98 13.83
C ALA A 4 35.56 1.07 13.96
N VAL A 5 34.37 1.64 13.82
CA VAL A 5 33.11 0.89 13.71
C VAL A 5 33.20 0.03 12.46
N PRO A 6 33.01 -1.29 12.55
CA PRO A 6 33.23 -2.19 11.42
C PRO A 6 32.30 -1.85 10.25
N ALA A 7 32.86 -1.72 9.06
CA ALA A 7 32.18 -1.39 7.80
C ALA A 7 31.11 -2.42 7.40
N SER A 8 31.13 -3.63 7.95
CA SER A 8 30.21 -4.74 7.69
C SER A 8 28.75 -4.46 8.02
N GLY A 9 28.46 -3.63 9.03
CA GLY A 9 27.07 -3.31 9.39
C GLY A 9 26.36 -2.35 8.44
N ARG A 10 27.09 -1.50 7.72
CA ARG A 10 26.53 -0.53 6.76
C ARG A 10 26.17 -1.20 5.43
N THR A 11 27.01 -2.11 4.97
CA THR A 11 26.77 -2.87 3.72
C THR A 11 25.57 -3.79 3.85
N SER A 12 25.41 -4.44 5.01
CA SER A 12 24.23 -5.29 5.30
C SER A 12 22.91 -4.48 5.30
N ARG A 13 22.89 -3.30 5.95
CA ARG A 13 21.70 -2.43 5.98
C ARG A 13 21.33 -1.91 4.59
N ALA A 14 22.31 -1.46 3.80
CA ALA A 14 22.10 -0.98 2.45
C ALA A 14 21.54 -2.10 1.56
N HIS A 15 22.02 -3.32 1.69
CA HIS A 15 21.52 -4.47 0.96
C HIS A 15 20.07 -4.79 1.32
N ARG A 16 19.71 -4.80 2.60
CA ARG A 16 18.33 -5.02 3.06
C ARG A 16 17.37 -3.94 2.57
N LEU A 17 17.77 -2.66 2.60
CA LEU A 17 16.97 -1.55 2.06
C LEU A 17 16.74 -1.68 0.55
N ARG A 18 17.75 -2.07 -0.20
CA ARG A 18 17.60 -2.33 -1.66
C ARG A 18 16.64 -3.48 -1.93
N GLY A 19 16.75 -4.57 -1.18
CA GLY A 19 15.82 -5.70 -1.27
C GLY A 19 14.39 -5.28 -0.96
N LEU A 20 14.18 -4.54 0.13
CA LEU A 20 12.87 -3.99 0.51
C LEU A 20 12.30 -3.06 -0.58
N ALA A 21 13.13 -2.15 -1.11
CA ALA A 21 12.72 -1.24 -2.18
C ALA A 21 12.35 -2.00 -3.45
N GLY A 22 13.14 -3.00 -3.86
CA GLY A 22 12.85 -3.83 -5.03
C GLY A 22 11.53 -4.59 -4.90
N VAL A 23 11.33 -5.30 -3.79
CA VAL A 23 10.06 -6.01 -3.51
C VAL A 23 8.91 -5.02 -3.40
N GLY A 24 9.11 -3.89 -2.74
CA GLY A 24 8.09 -2.85 -2.59
C GLY A 24 7.65 -2.25 -3.92
N LEU A 25 8.59 -1.95 -4.82
CA LEU A 25 8.28 -1.43 -6.16
C LEU A 25 7.52 -2.45 -7.01
N LEU A 26 7.94 -3.72 -7.01
CA LEU A 26 7.22 -4.78 -7.71
C LEU A 26 5.81 -4.97 -7.15
N ALA A 27 5.67 -4.97 -5.83
CA ALA A 27 4.37 -5.05 -5.18
C ALA A 27 3.49 -3.82 -5.49
N THR A 28 4.08 -2.62 -5.60
CA THR A 28 3.37 -1.40 -6.01
C THR A 28 2.81 -1.53 -7.41
N LEU A 29 3.61 -1.99 -8.37
CA LEU A 29 3.16 -2.21 -9.75
C LEU A 29 2.05 -3.25 -9.81
N ALA A 30 2.18 -4.36 -9.07
CA ALA A 30 1.15 -5.38 -8.96
C ALA A 30 -0.15 -4.84 -8.33
N ALA A 31 -0.03 -4.03 -7.27
CA ALA A 31 -1.17 -3.38 -6.62
C ALA A 31 -1.88 -2.39 -7.54
N MET A 32 -1.13 -1.56 -8.28
CA MET A 32 -1.70 -0.61 -9.25
C MET A 32 -2.44 -1.34 -10.37
N LEU A 33 -1.85 -2.41 -10.92
CA LEU A 33 -2.49 -3.22 -11.95
C LEU A 33 -3.75 -3.89 -11.42
N ALA A 34 -3.69 -4.55 -10.27
CA ALA A 34 -4.83 -5.22 -9.66
C ALA A 34 -5.97 -4.23 -9.35
N THR A 35 -5.65 -3.06 -8.78
CA THR A 35 -6.63 -2.01 -8.49
C THR A 35 -7.28 -1.50 -9.77
N THR A 36 -6.51 -1.27 -10.84
CA THR A 36 -7.04 -0.83 -12.14
C THR A 36 -7.98 -1.87 -12.75
N VAL A 37 -7.59 -3.14 -12.72
CA VAL A 37 -8.42 -4.24 -13.23
C VAL A 37 -9.72 -4.35 -12.44
N VAL A 38 -9.66 -4.32 -11.12
CA VAL A 38 -10.86 -4.39 -10.27
C VAL A 38 -11.77 -3.18 -10.50
N ALA A 39 -11.22 -1.97 -10.64
CA ALA A 39 -11.98 -0.76 -10.95
C ALA A 39 -12.66 -0.86 -12.34
N ALA A 40 -11.95 -1.36 -13.34
CA ALA A 40 -12.49 -1.56 -14.67
C ALA A 40 -13.63 -2.61 -14.68
N LEU A 41 -13.45 -3.72 -13.96
CA LEU A 41 -14.49 -4.75 -13.81
C LEU A 41 -15.73 -4.22 -13.06
N ALA A 42 -15.53 -3.46 -11.98
CA ALA A 42 -16.64 -2.83 -11.26
C ALA A 42 -17.42 -1.86 -12.16
N ARG A 43 -16.72 -1.05 -12.95
CA ARG A 43 -17.35 -0.17 -13.93
C ARG A 43 -18.11 -0.95 -15.01
N ALA A 44 -17.55 -2.02 -15.53
CA ALA A 44 -18.23 -2.91 -16.49
C ALA A 44 -19.47 -3.58 -15.89
N ALA A 45 -19.49 -3.79 -14.57
CA ALA A 45 -20.64 -4.28 -13.81
C ALA A 45 -21.67 -3.19 -13.47
N GLY A 46 -21.49 -1.96 -13.94
CA GLY A 46 -22.44 -0.86 -13.75
C GLY A 46 -22.18 0.09 -12.58
N VAL A 47 -21.01 -0.02 -11.92
CA VAL A 47 -20.62 0.94 -10.89
C VAL A 47 -20.16 2.24 -11.54
N ASP A 48 -20.80 3.36 -11.22
CA ASP A 48 -20.52 4.68 -11.81
C ASP A 48 -19.34 5.42 -11.18
N PHE A 49 -18.97 5.06 -9.95
CA PHE A 49 -17.96 5.76 -9.14
C PHE A 49 -18.25 7.26 -8.96
N ALA A 50 -19.52 7.67 -9.02
CA ALA A 50 -19.93 9.04 -8.76
C ALA A 50 -19.90 9.33 -7.24
N VAL A 51 -19.22 10.41 -6.85
CA VAL A 51 -19.02 10.77 -5.44
C VAL A 51 -19.15 12.29 -5.27
N PRO A 52 -20.16 12.78 -4.53
CA PRO A 52 -21.33 12.00 -4.02
C PRO A 52 -22.22 11.42 -5.13
N ALA A 53 -23.24 10.65 -4.78
CA ALA A 53 -24.12 10.05 -5.78
C ALA A 53 -24.69 11.11 -6.73
N GLY A 54 -24.51 10.89 -8.04
CA GLY A 54 -24.87 11.85 -9.09
C GLY A 54 -23.87 13.01 -9.27
N GLY A 55 -22.75 12.99 -8.54
CA GLY A 55 -21.66 13.96 -8.67
C GLY A 55 -20.63 13.58 -9.71
N GLU A 56 -19.41 14.07 -9.53
CA GLU A 56 -18.30 13.80 -10.43
C GLU A 56 -17.84 12.34 -10.34
N THR A 57 -17.56 11.72 -11.48
CA THR A 57 -17.11 10.33 -11.56
C THR A 57 -15.59 10.24 -11.41
N ILE A 58 -15.13 9.38 -10.51
CA ILE A 58 -13.69 9.10 -10.35
C ILE A 58 -13.17 8.35 -11.58
N PRO A 59 -12.16 8.86 -12.30
CA PRO A 59 -11.60 8.19 -13.47
C PRO A 59 -10.78 6.97 -13.07
N ILE A 60 -10.85 5.88 -13.85
CA ILE A 60 -10.10 4.62 -13.55
C ILE A 60 -8.60 4.85 -13.35
N PRO A 61 -7.89 5.66 -14.16
CA PRO A 61 -6.46 5.93 -13.92
C PRO A 61 -6.17 6.58 -12.55
N GLY A 62 -7.13 7.32 -12.00
CA GLY A 62 -7.02 7.92 -10.68
C GLY A 62 -6.78 6.89 -9.57
N PHE A 63 -7.42 5.72 -9.66
CA PHE A 63 -7.21 4.63 -8.71
C PHE A 63 -5.78 4.10 -8.76
N ALA A 64 -5.18 3.95 -9.95
CA ALA A 64 -3.80 3.54 -10.10
C ALA A 64 -2.83 4.55 -9.49
N VAL A 65 -3.02 5.84 -9.77
CA VAL A 65 -2.17 6.91 -9.23
C VAL A 65 -2.22 6.96 -7.71
N VAL A 66 -3.41 6.96 -7.13
CA VAL A 66 -3.59 6.98 -5.68
C VAL A 66 -2.98 5.73 -5.03
N THR A 67 -3.22 4.55 -5.62
CA THR A 67 -2.59 3.29 -5.15
C THR A 67 -1.08 3.38 -5.20
N GLY A 68 -0.50 3.90 -6.28
CA GLY A 68 0.94 4.08 -6.42
C GLY A 68 1.53 5.00 -5.36
N VAL A 69 0.93 6.16 -5.14
CA VAL A 69 1.38 7.15 -4.14
C VAL A 69 1.35 6.54 -2.73
N PHE A 70 0.24 5.94 -2.31
CA PHE A 70 0.13 5.34 -0.97
C PHE A 70 0.99 4.09 -0.81
N SER A 71 1.23 3.32 -1.87
CA SER A 71 2.17 2.20 -1.84
C SER A 71 3.61 2.68 -1.60
N VAL A 72 4.03 3.77 -2.24
CA VAL A 72 5.34 4.40 -1.99
C VAL A 72 5.45 4.87 -0.55
N VAL A 73 4.42 5.51 -0.01
CA VAL A 73 4.37 5.87 1.43
C VAL A 73 4.52 4.62 2.30
N GLY A 74 3.86 3.53 1.95
CA GLY A 74 4.00 2.24 2.63
C GLY A 74 5.44 1.72 2.62
N ILE A 75 6.14 1.80 1.49
CA ILE A 75 7.56 1.42 1.38
C ILE A 75 8.42 2.28 2.30
N VAL A 76 8.19 3.59 2.34
CA VAL A 76 8.94 4.52 3.22
C VAL A 76 8.71 4.17 4.69
N ILE A 77 7.49 3.88 5.11
CA ILE A 77 7.17 3.44 6.47
C ILE A 77 7.88 2.12 6.78
N ALA A 78 7.83 1.14 5.88
CA ALA A 78 8.50 -0.14 6.04
C ALA A 78 10.02 0.01 6.16
N ALA A 79 10.64 0.89 5.36
CA ALA A 79 12.05 1.24 5.43
C ALA A 79 12.41 1.89 6.77
N ALA A 80 11.59 2.82 7.25
CA ALA A 80 11.75 3.43 8.56
C ALA A 80 11.68 2.39 9.69
N LEU A 81 10.72 1.47 9.63
CA LEU A 81 10.60 0.39 10.60
C LEU A 81 11.79 -0.58 10.54
N LEU A 82 12.33 -0.85 9.34
CA LEU A 82 13.54 -1.67 9.18
C LEU A 82 14.75 -1.03 9.87
N LEU A 83 14.86 0.31 9.83
CA LEU A 83 16.01 1.03 10.38
C LEU A 83 15.92 1.24 11.91
N TRP A 84 14.71 1.47 12.43
CA TRP A 84 14.50 1.94 13.80
C TRP A 84 13.71 0.97 14.69
N SER A 85 13.25 -0.17 14.18
CA SER A 85 12.45 -1.10 14.95
C SER A 85 13.17 -2.42 15.21
N THR A 86 12.99 -2.97 16.39
CA THR A 86 13.47 -4.32 16.76
C THR A 86 12.58 -5.45 16.21
N ARG A 87 11.34 -5.12 15.83
CA ARG A 87 10.37 -6.07 15.27
C ARG A 87 9.68 -5.46 14.03
N PRO A 88 10.43 -5.16 12.95
CA PRO A 88 9.91 -4.40 11.83
C PRO A 88 8.71 -5.07 11.14
N ALA A 89 8.77 -6.39 10.91
CA ALA A 89 7.70 -7.13 10.24
C ALA A 89 6.38 -7.12 11.02
N ALA A 90 6.43 -7.28 12.34
CA ALA A 90 5.22 -7.26 13.18
C ALA A 90 4.62 -5.84 13.25
N ARG A 91 5.47 -4.83 13.46
CA ARG A 91 5.02 -3.43 13.48
C ARG A 91 4.48 -2.97 12.14
N TRP A 92 5.08 -3.43 11.04
CA TRP A 92 4.56 -3.17 9.70
C TRP A 92 3.11 -3.64 9.55
N VAL A 93 2.83 -4.91 9.92
CA VAL A 93 1.47 -5.45 9.79
C VAL A 93 0.46 -4.62 10.58
N TRP A 94 0.75 -4.32 11.84
CA TRP A 94 -0.15 -3.52 12.68
C TRP A 94 -0.35 -2.10 12.13
N THR A 95 0.73 -1.44 11.69
CA THR A 95 0.65 -0.09 11.11
C THR A 95 -0.17 -0.12 9.81
N ALA A 96 0.10 -1.07 8.93
CA ALA A 96 -0.59 -1.17 7.65
C ALA A 96 -2.07 -1.52 7.82
N VAL A 97 -2.42 -2.42 8.74
CA VAL A 97 -3.82 -2.74 9.06
C VAL A 97 -4.53 -1.53 9.65
N ALA A 98 -3.91 -0.82 10.59
CA ALA A 98 -4.48 0.40 11.16
C ALA A 98 -4.71 1.49 10.10
N LEU A 99 -3.73 1.74 9.24
CA LEU A 99 -3.85 2.72 8.15
C LEU A 99 -4.93 2.29 7.14
N THR A 100 -5.03 1.01 6.81
CA THR A 100 -6.09 0.49 5.95
C THR A 100 -7.45 0.72 6.59
N ALA A 101 -7.62 0.38 7.87
CA ALA A 101 -8.88 0.61 8.58
C ALA A 101 -9.28 2.10 8.60
N ILE A 102 -8.33 2.99 8.86
CA ILE A 102 -8.56 4.45 8.82
C ILE A 102 -8.94 4.89 7.40
N SER A 103 -8.28 4.37 6.38
CA SER A 103 -8.56 4.73 4.98
C SER A 103 -9.96 4.31 4.51
N LEU A 104 -10.58 3.31 5.14
CA LEU A 104 -11.95 2.90 4.84
C LEU A 104 -13.02 3.91 5.30
N VAL A 105 -12.67 4.86 6.16
CA VAL A 105 -13.59 5.91 6.59
C VAL A 105 -14.01 6.79 5.40
N ALA A 106 -13.08 7.12 4.51
CA ALA A 106 -13.37 7.96 3.34
C ALA A 106 -14.45 7.36 2.41
N PRO A 107 -14.34 6.11 1.92
CA PRO A 107 -15.39 5.52 1.10
C PRO A 107 -16.72 5.33 1.83
N LEU A 108 -16.71 5.10 3.15
CA LEU A 108 -17.94 4.94 3.92
C LEU A 108 -18.69 6.26 4.10
N LEU A 109 -18.00 7.41 4.05
CA LEU A 109 -18.58 8.74 4.23
C LEU A 109 -18.71 9.54 2.92
N CYS A 110 -18.36 8.96 1.78
CA CYS A 110 -18.29 9.67 0.50
C CYS A 110 -19.66 10.08 -0.09
N GLY A 111 -20.76 9.56 0.45
CA GLY A 111 -22.12 9.84 -0.05
C GLY A 111 -22.42 9.21 -1.43
N GLY A 112 -21.64 8.22 -1.85
CA GLY A 112 -21.90 7.44 -3.04
C GLY A 112 -23.04 6.43 -2.90
N THR A 113 -23.45 5.78 -4.01
CA THR A 113 -24.40 4.66 -3.97
C THR A 113 -23.81 3.47 -3.22
N ALA A 114 -24.66 2.56 -2.73
CA ALA A 114 -24.20 1.34 -2.05
C ALA A 114 -23.21 0.53 -2.92
N ALA A 115 -23.45 0.46 -4.23
CA ALA A 115 -22.56 -0.20 -5.19
C ALA A 115 -21.20 0.51 -5.26
N THR A 116 -21.19 1.84 -5.36
CA THR A 116 -19.97 2.66 -5.37
C THR A 116 -19.19 2.52 -4.05
N VAL A 117 -19.85 2.63 -2.90
CA VAL A 117 -19.22 2.46 -1.59
C VAL A 117 -18.58 1.07 -1.46
N THR A 118 -19.33 0.00 -1.83
CA THR A 118 -18.81 -1.37 -1.77
C THR A 118 -17.60 -1.56 -2.69
N ALA A 119 -17.65 -1.03 -3.91
CA ALA A 119 -16.53 -1.09 -4.84
C ALA A 119 -15.30 -0.32 -4.31
N LEU A 120 -15.49 0.87 -3.75
CA LEU A 120 -14.41 1.68 -3.16
C LEU A 120 -13.78 0.99 -1.95
N VAL A 121 -14.57 0.36 -1.08
CA VAL A 121 -14.05 -0.45 0.03
C VAL A 121 -13.19 -1.60 -0.52
N GLY A 122 -13.68 -2.34 -1.52
CA GLY A 122 -12.91 -3.38 -2.20
C GLY A 122 -11.60 -2.86 -2.77
N LEU A 123 -11.63 -1.71 -3.45
CA LEU A 123 -10.44 -1.06 -4.02
C LEU A 123 -9.41 -0.61 -2.97
N HIS A 124 -9.81 -0.33 -1.73
CA HIS A 124 -8.89 -0.08 -0.62
C HIS A 124 -8.26 -1.38 -0.08
N LEU A 125 -9.01 -2.48 -0.12
CA LEU A 125 -8.51 -3.78 0.36
C LEU A 125 -7.56 -4.46 -0.63
N VAL A 126 -7.71 -4.24 -1.93
CA VAL A 126 -6.85 -4.83 -2.97
C VAL A 126 -5.37 -4.47 -2.76
N PRO A 127 -4.96 -3.20 -2.70
CA PRO A 127 -3.56 -2.85 -2.46
C PRO A 127 -3.06 -3.30 -1.08
N ALA A 128 -3.92 -3.29 -0.06
CA ALA A 128 -3.57 -3.81 1.26
C ALA A 128 -3.24 -5.31 1.21
N ALA A 129 -4.05 -6.10 0.48
CA ALA A 129 -3.83 -7.54 0.31
C ALA A 129 -2.54 -7.86 -0.44
N VAL A 130 -2.05 -6.97 -1.29
CA VAL A 130 -0.78 -7.12 -2.02
C VAL A 130 0.40 -6.61 -1.19
N MET A 131 0.31 -5.39 -0.67
CA MET A 131 1.42 -4.69 -0.03
C MET A 131 1.76 -5.25 1.36
N ILE A 132 0.74 -5.61 2.16
CA ILE A 132 0.98 -6.09 3.54
C ILE A 132 1.82 -7.37 3.54
N PRO A 133 1.46 -8.45 2.84
CA PRO A 133 2.26 -9.67 2.83
C PRO A 133 3.61 -9.49 2.13
N ALA A 134 3.67 -8.73 1.03
CA ALA A 134 4.91 -8.53 0.29
C ALA A 134 5.98 -7.84 1.14
N LEU A 135 5.66 -6.71 1.77
CA LEU A 135 6.59 -5.99 2.62
C LEU A 135 6.87 -6.73 3.94
N ARG A 136 5.87 -7.42 4.51
CA ARG A 136 6.11 -8.29 5.67
C ARG A 136 7.14 -9.37 5.38
N TRP A 137 7.03 -10.02 4.23
CA TRP A 137 7.98 -11.05 3.82
C TRP A 137 9.39 -10.46 3.66
N SER A 138 9.52 -9.35 2.96
CA SER A 138 10.81 -8.65 2.79
C SER A 138 11.42 -8.18 4.11
N LEU A 139 10.60 -7.79 5.09
CA LEU A 139 11.06 -7.38 6.42
C LEU A 139 11.50 -8.56 7.31
N ARG A 140 11.11 -9.80 6.97
CA ARG A 140 11.50 -11.03 7.66
C ARG A 140 12.72 -11.72 7.06
N ALA A 141 13.01 -11.46 5.78
CA ALA A 141 14.17 -12.03 5.10
C ALA A 141 15.46 -11.52 5.76
N GLU A 142 16.16 -12.41 6.45
CA GLU A 142 17.46 -12.17 7.09
C GLU A 142 18.61 -12.46 6.11
#